data_e81da5d829781e7cbde2783a2ac1adb4
#
_entry.id   e81da5d829781e7cbde2783a2ac1adb4
#
_cell.length_a   1.000
_cell.length_b   1.000
_cell.length_c   1.000
_cell.angle_alpha   90.00
_cell.angle_beta   90.00
_cell.angle_gamma   90.00
#
_symmetry.space_group_name_H-M   'P 1'
#
loop_
_entity.id
_entity.type
_entity.pdbx_description
1 polymer ?
#
loop_
_entity_poly.entity_id
_entity_poly.type
_entity_poly.pdbx_seq_one_letter_code
_entity_poly.pdbx_strand_id
1 'polypeptide(L)'
;MSTDNFPAIKKPALIIVDMQNDFIRDGAPLEVPGGRDIIGRNLALLQYFRETGQPVVFLRWLAVENDPKRRLEGKFSWMSLLDETTQACRLGFTRRYRDVDGELDGSAVIDELTPQNNEFTIFKYGYGGFYGTSLGEHLSQLGVDTLVVTGVVAECCVEDTVRQAWNHAYATLAVSDAIAAMSEKRMVESMSVIEENYGWVATTCQVISLLNQYNNK
;
A
#
# COMPACT_ATOMS: atom_id res chain seq x y z
N MET A 1 -8.28 -1.37 20.23
CA MET A 1 -9.73 -1.10 20.50
C MET A 1 -10.55 -2.32 20.16
N SER A 2 -11.69 -2.50 20.85
CA SER A 2 -12.65 -3.54 20.46
C SER A 2 -13.18 -3.25 19.06
N THR A 3 -13.35 -4.27 18.24
CA THR A 3 -13.98 -4.18 16.91
C THR A 3 -15.48 -3.80 16.99
N ASP A 4 -16.00 -3.56 18.20
CA ASP A 4 -17.43 -3.31 18.45
C ASP A 4 -17.93 -1.95 17.93
N ASN A 5 -17.01 -1.02 17.58
CA ASN A 5 -17.36 0.31 17.08
C ASN A 5 -17.02 0.50 15.59
N PHE A 6 -16.90 -0.58 14.84
CA PHE A 6 -16.67 -0.49 13.41
C PHE A 6 -17.87 0.10 12.68
N PRO A 7 -17.66 1.05 11.74
CA PRO A 7 -18.77 1.49 10.89
C PRO A 7 -19.29 0.31 10.07
N ALA A 8 -20.57 0.39 9.72
CA ALA A 8 -21.15 -0.61 8.83
C ALA A 8 -20.40 -0.58 7.47
N ILE A 9 -19.68 -1.64 7.19
CA ILE A 9 -19.01 -1.84 5.89
C ILE A 9 -20.10 -2.19 4.88
N LYS A 10 -20.15 -1.50 3.73
CA LYS A 10 -21.08 -1.82 2.64
C LYS A 10 -20.34 -2.30 1.39
N LYS A 11 -19.24 -1.65 1.05
CA LYS A 11 -18.44 -2.01 -0.11
C LYS A 11 -16.96 -1.76 0.14
N PRO A 12 -16.23 -2.74 0.66
CA PRO A 12 -14.81 -2.61 0.95
C PRO A 12 -13.98 -2.70 -0.33
N ALA A 13 -12.80 -2.06 -0.34
CA ALA A 13 -11.73 -2.27 -1.30
C ALA A 13 -10.41 -2.55 -0.59
N LEU A 14 -9.60 -3.45 -1.15
CA LEU A 14 -8.22 -3.67 -0.70
C LEU A 14 -7.29 -2.70 -1.41
N ILE A 15 -6.51 -1.96 -0.64
CA ILE A 15 -5.47 -1.05 -1.14
C ILE A 15 -4.11 -1.60 -0.72
N ILE A 16 -3.36 -2.11 -1.70
CA ILE A 16 -2.01 -2.64 -1.49
C ILE A 16 -1.01 -1.56 -1.87
N VAL A 17 -0.31 -1.02 -0.87
CA VAL A 17 0.57 0.14 -1.04
C VAL A 17 2.00 -0.33 -1.27
N ASP A 18 2.55 0.01 -2.42
CA ASP A 18 3.97 -0.05 -2.78
C ASP A 18 4.68 -1.40 -2.47
N MET A 19 3.98 -2.52 -2.61
CA MET A 19 4.57 -3.86 -2.52
C MET A 19 5.39 -4.17 -3.78
N GLN A 20 6.43 -3.36 -4.02
CA GLN A 20 7.29 -3.36 -5.21
C GLN A 20 8.65 -4.03 -4.92
N ASN A 21 9.31 -4.56 -5.97
CA ASN A 21 10.59 -5.23 -5.82
C ASN A 21 11.64 -4.37 -5.11
N ASP A 22 11.73 -3.06 -5.45
CA ASP A 22 12.71 -2.15 -4.85
C ASP A 22 12.43 -1.78 -3.37
N PHE A 23 11.27 -2.15 -2.82
CA PHE A 23 10.96 -2.01 -1.39
C PHE A 23 11.02 -3.33 -0.63
N ILE A 24 10.76 -4.46 -1.30
CA ILE A 24 10.50 -5.74 -0.60
C ILE A 24 11.66 -6.72 -0.74
N ARG A 25 12.34 -6.76 -1.89
CA ARG A 25 13.36 -7.77 -2.17
C ARG A 25 14.64 -7.55 -1.36
N ASP A 26 15.36 -8.65 -1.04
CA ASP A 26 16.63 -8.61 -0.31
C ASP A 26 17.72 -7.90 -1.13
N GLY A 27 18.32 -6.89 -0.52
CA GLY A 27 19.32 -6.02 -1.15
C GLY A 27 18.74 -4.97 -2.09
N ALA A 28 17.45 -4.70 -2.01
CA ALA A 28 16.81 -3.61 -2.73
C ALA A 28 17.31 -2.23 -2.25
N PRO A 29 17.37 -1.22 -3.13
CA PRO A 29 17.89 0.11 -2.77
C PRO A 29 17.05 0.82 -1.70
N LEU A 30 15.78 0.49 -1.60
CA LEU A 30 14.83 1.05 -0.62
C LEU A 30 14.24 -0.05 0.27
N GLU A 31 14.99 -1.13 0.50
CA GLU A 31 14.53 -2.29 1.26
C GLU A 31 13.92 -1.89 2.61
N VAL A 32 12.67 -2.33 2.83
CA VAL A 32 11.92 -2.08 4.07
C VAL A 32 12.15 -3.25 5.03
N PRO A 33 12.67 -3.01 6.26
CA PRO A 33 12.81 -4.04 7.26
C PRO A 33 11.47 -4.75 7.52
N GLY A 34 11.46 -6.09 7.52
CA GLY A 34 10.23 -6.87 7.69
C GLY A 34 9.27 -6.87 6.49
N GLY A 35 9.61 -6.19 5.37
CA GLY A 35 8.77 -6.16 4.17
C GLY A 35 8.46 -7.55 3.61
N ARG A 36 9.40 -8.49 3.67
CA ARG A 36 9.18 -9.88 3.26
C ARG A 36 8.27 -10.65 4.21
N ASP A 37 8.29 -10.32 5.50
CA ASP A 37 7.50 -11.02 6.52
C ASP A 37 5.99 -10.76 6.36
N ILE A 38 5.61 -9.64 5.75
CA ILE A 38 4.21 -9.28 5.51
C ILE A 38 3.64 -9.86 4.20
N ILE A 39 4.44 -10.47 3.33
CA ILE A 39 3.97 -10.99 2.03
C ILE A 39 2.81 -11.98 2.22
N GLY A 40 2.96 -12.93 3.14
CA GLY A 40 1.92 -13.94 3.39
C GLY A 40 0.59 -13.36 3.88
N ARG A 41 0.62 -12.26 4.66
CA ARG A 41 -0.59 -11.57 5.13
C ARG A 41 -1.27 -10.79 4.00
N ASN A 42 -0.47 -10.10 3.19
CA ASN A 42 -0.96 -9.43 1.98
C ASN A 42 -1.59 -10.41 1.00
N LEU A 43 -0.95 -11.56 0.78
CA LEU A 43 -1.47 -12.63 -0.09
C LEU A 43 -2.80 -13.19 0.43
N ALA A 44 -2.93 -13.43 1.74
CA ALA A 44 -4.17 -13.92 2.34
C ALA A 44 -5.34 -12.93 2.14
N LEU A 45 -5.11 -11.63 2.34
CA LEU A 45 -6.11 -10.59 2.08
C LEU A 45 -6.43 -10.50 0.59
N LEU A 46 -5.42 -10.50 -0.28
CA LEU A 46 -5.60 -10.45 -1.74
C LEU A 46 -6.47 -11.62 -2.23
N GLN A 47 -6.19 -12.85 -1.78
CA GLN A 47 -6.99 -14.02 -2.10
C GLN A 47 -8.44 -13.87 -1.62
N TYR A 48 -8.65 -13.43 -0.37
CA TYR A 48 -9.98 -13.19 0.17
C TYR A 48 -10.78 -12.19 -0.68
N PHE A 49 -10.18 -11.05 -1.06
CA PHE A 49 -10.86 -10.04 -1.87
C PHE A 49 -11.17 -10.54 -3.28
N ARG A 50 -10.27 -11.32 -3.88
CA ARG A 50 -10.48 -12.00 -5.18
C ARG A 50 -11.62 -13.01 -5.12
N GLU A 51 -11.64 -13.89 -4.10
CA GLU A 51 -12.68 -14.91 -3.90
C GLU A 51 -14.06 -14.31 -3.64
N THR A 52 -14.12 -13.17 -2.95
CA THR A 52 -15.38 -12.48 -2.65
C THR A 52 -15.78 -11.47 -3.72
N GLY A 53 -14.98 -11.31 -4.80
CA GLY A 53 -15.27 -10.39 -5.90
C GLY A 53 -15.22 -8.91 -5.50
N GLN A 54 -14.51 -8.58 -4.42
CA GLN A 54 -14.36 -7.20 -3.96
C GLN A 54 -13.20 -6.50 -4.69
N PRO A 55 -13.27 -5.16 -4.87
CA PRO A 55 -12.23 -4.39 -5.55
C PRO A 55 -10.86 -4.52 -4.90
N VAL A 56 -9.82 -4.63 -5.76
CA VAL A 56 -8.41 -4.59 -5.38
C VAL A 56 -7.73 -3.49 -6.16
N VAL A 57 -6.94 -2.66 -5.46
CA VAL A 57 -6.13 -1.59 -6.05
C VAL A 57 -4.69 -1.70 -5.56
N PHE A 58 -3.77 -1.74 -6.50
CA PHE A 58 -2.34 -1.65 -6.24
C PHE A 58 -1.86 -0.23 -6.44
N LEU A 59 -1.26 0.35 -5.42
CA LEU A 59 -0.52 1.60 -5.55
C LEU A 59 0.95 1.28 -5.86
N ARG A 60 1.52 1.97 -6.83
CA ARG A 60 2.94 1.84 -7.19
C ARG A 60 3.59 3.21 -7.16
N TRP A 61 4.55 3.37 -6.28
CA TRP A 61 5.33 4.60 -6.23
C TRP A 61 6.40 4.61 -7.33
N LEU A 62 6.53 5.74 -8.02
CA LEU A 62 7.57 5.97 -9.01
C LEU A 62 8.42 7.17 -8.59
N ALA A 63 9.74 7.01 -8.66
CA ALA A 63 10.70 8.05 -8.25
C ALA A 63 10.65 9.30 -9.15
N VAL A 64 10.33 9.12 -10.42
CA VAL A 64 10.36 10.21 -11.42
C VAL A 64 8.95 10.56 -11.86
N GLU A 65 8.55 11.80 -11.59
CA GLU A 65 7.33 12.41 -12.09
C GLU A 65 7.60 13.06 -13.46
N ASN A 66 6.73 12.81 -14.43
CA ASN A 66 6.83 13.41 -15.77
C ASN A 66 6.55 14.93 -15.76
N ASP A 67 5.69 15.41 -14.84
CA ASP A 67 5.44 16.84 -14.70
C ASP A 67 6.57 17.53 -13.92
N PRO A 68 7.38 18.40 -14.55
CA PRO A 68 8.49 19.08 -13.87
C PRO A 68 8.08 19.92 -12.66
N LYS A 69 6.84 20.41 -12.60
CA LYS A 69 6.33 21.22 -11.49
C LYS A 69 6.09 20.38 -10.22
N ARG A 70 5.84 19.10 -10.40
CA ARG A 70 5.53 18.15 -9.33
C ARG A 70 6.74 17.32 -8.92
N ARG A 71 7.86 17.40 -9.63
CA ARG A 71 9.07 16.65 -9.31
C ARG A 71 9.59 16.99 -7.92
N LEU A 72 9.85 15.95 -7.13
CA LEU A 72 10.48 16.04 -5.81
C LEU A 72 11.99 15.87 -5.87
N GLU A 73 12.51 15.32 -6.96
CA GLU A 73 13.94 15.13 -7.20
C GLU A 73 14.71 16.45 -7.04
N GLY A 74 15.81 16.39 -6.30
CA GLY A 74 16.66 17.54 -6.02
C GLY A 74 16.08 18.55 -5.01
N LYS A 75 14.83 18.37 -4.55
CA LYS A 75 14.24 19.24 -3.51
C LYS A 75 14.56 18.78 -2.08
N PHE A 76 14.78 17.49 -1.92
CA PHE A 76 15.06 16.88 -0.62
C PHE A 76 16.33 16.04 -0.69
N SER A 77 17.22 16.20 0.30
CA SER A 77 18.53 15.52 0.30
C SER A 77 18.45 14.00 0.26
N TRP A 78 17.44 13.40 0.88
CA TRP A 78 17.24 11.95 0.86
C TRP A 78 16.83 11.42 -0.53
N MET A 79 16.29 12.27 -1.42
CA MET A 79 15.99 11.90 -2.80
C MET A 79 17.25 11.67 -3.64
N SER A 80 18.43 12.10 -3.18
CA SER A 80 19.70 11.77 -3.84
C SER A 80 20.02 10.26 -3.83
N LEU A 81 19.42 9.50 -2.91
CA LEU A 81 19.48 8.04 -2.91
C LEU A 81 18.77 7.41 -4.13
N LEU A 82 17.99 8.21 -4.84
CA LEU A 82 17.20 7.80 -6.01
C LEU A 82 17.80 8.32 -7.31
N ASP A 83 19.10 8.67 -7.27
CA ASP A 83 19.83 9.21 -8.41
C ASP A 83 19.92 8.21 -9.59
N GLU A 84 20.61 8.63 -10.65
CA GLU A 84 20.78 7.80 -11.85
C GLU A 84 21.55 6.49 -11.58
N THR A 85 22.31 6.40 -10.49
CA THR A 85 23.08 5.19 -10.14
C THR A 85 22.21 4.14 -9.47
N THR A 86 21.29 4.53 -8.58
CA THR A 86 20.39 3.60 -7.92
C THR A 86 19.19 3.22 -8.77
N GLN A 87 18.68 4.13 -9.60
CA GLN A 87 17.49 3.93 -10.46
C GLN A 87 16.28 3.34 -9.73
N ALA A 88 16.16 3.61 -8.42
CA ALA A 88 15.12 3.02 -7.59
C ALA A 88 13.71 3.39 -8.07
N CYS A 89 12.82 2.40 -8.12
CA CYS A 89 11.42 2.55 -8.54
C CYS A 89 11.22 3.31 -9.86
N ARG A 90 12.11 3.12 -10.82
CA ARG A 90 11.97 3.65 -12.19
C ARG A 90 11.41 2.59 -13.12
N LEU A 91 10.44 2.95 -13.93
CA LEU A 91 9.82 2.06 -14.90
C LEU A 91 10.85 1.48 -15.87
N GLY A 92 10.81 0.15 -16.03
CA GLY A 92 11.65 -0.57 -16.98
C GLY A 92 13.12 -0.71 -16.57
N PHE A 93 13.50 -0.26 -15.38
CA PHE A 93 14.82 -0.51 -14.84
C PHE A 93 14.84 -1.85 -14.09
N THR A 94 15.61 -2.80 -14.59
CA THR A 94 15.76 -4.13 -14.00
C THR A 94 17.02 -4.25 -13.15
N ARG A 95 16.94 -5.08 -12.11
CA ARG A 95 18.08 -5.45 -11.27
C ARG A 95 17.93 -6.85 -10.68
N ARG A 96 19.03 -7.38 -10.14
CA ARG A 96 19.05 -8.64 -9.40
C ARG A 96 18.87 -8.39 -7.91
N TYR A 97 18.12 -9.26 -7.26
CA TYR A 97 17.95 -9.31 -5.81
C TYR A 97 18.52 -10.62 -5.28
N ARG A 98 18.73 -10.73 -3.96
CA ARG A 98 19.37 -11.89 -3.37
C ARG A 98 18.41 -13.05 -3.11
N ASP A 99 17.13 -12.76 -3.00
CA ASP A 99 16.06 -13.69 -2.61
C ASP A 99 15.27 -14.25 -3.82
N VAL A 100 15.61 -13.86 -5.03
CA VAL A 100 14.96 -14.33 -6.27
C VAL A 100 15.97 -14.51 -7.40
N ASP A 101 15.69 -15.43 -8.30
CA ASP A 101 16.50 -15.65 -9.49
C ASP A 101 16.16 -14.65 -10.62
N GLY A 102 17.19 -14.30 -11.41
CA GLY A 102 17.03 -13.43 -12.58
C GLY A 102 17.05 -11.95 -12.27
N GLU A 103 16.57 -11.16 -13.24
CA GLU A 103 16.43 -9.72 -13.12
C GLU A 103 14.95 -9.35 -13.11
N LEU A 104 14.52 -8.50 -12.16
CA LEU A 104 13.16 -8.01 -12.05
C LEU A 104 13.11 -6.49 -12.22
N ASP A 105 12.01 -5.98 -12.77
CA ASP A 105 11.71 -4.54 -12.78
C ASP A 105 11.55 -4.05 -11.33
N GLY A 106 12.41 -3.15 -10.88
CA GLY A 106 12.41 -2.63 -9.52
C GLY A 106 11.10 -1.96 -9.11
N SER A 107 10.42 -1.34 -10.07
CA SER A 107 9.14 -0.68 -9.85
C SER A 107 7.94 -1.62 -9.90
N ALA A 108 8.09 -2.86 -10.38
CA ALA A 108 6.97 -3.81 -10.45
C ALA A 108 6.52 -4.29 -9.07
N VAL A 109 5.24 -4.62 -8.96
CA VAL A 109 4.72 -5.36 -7.80
C VAL A 109 5.43 -6.72 -7.74
N ILE A 110 5.74 -7.19 -6.54
CA ILE A 110 6.37 -8.50 -6.34
C ILE A 110 5.52 -9.63 -6.94
N ASP A 111 6.17 -10.67 -7.44
CA ASP A 111 5.50 -11.77 -8.17
C ASP A 111 4.44 -12.48 -7.35
N GLU A 112 4.63 -12.58 -6.02
CA GLU A 112 3.69 -13.19 -5.09
C GLU A 112 2.33 -12.50 -5.04
N LEU A 113 2.30 -11.21 -5.40
CA LEU A 113 1.10 -10.37 -5.38
C LEU A 113 0.69 -9.87 -6.78
N THR A 114 1.19 -10.47 -7.83
CA THR A 114 0.96 -10.02 -9.22
C THR A 114 -0.49 -9.59 -9.47
N PRO A 115 -0.72 -8.34 -9.91
CA PRO A 115 -2.05 -7.84 -10.23
C PRO A 115 -2.71 -8.63 -11.38
N GLN A 116 -4.02 -8.87 -11.28
CA GLN A 116 -4.82 -9.46 -12.35
C GLN A 116 -5.39 -8.40 -13.30
N ASN A 117 -5.83 -8.80 -14.50
CA ASN A 117 -6.31 -7.88 -15.54
C ASN A 117 -7.53 -7.03 -15.13
N ASN A 118 -8.31 -7.50 -14.16
CA ASN A 118 -9.47 -6.81 -13.63
C ASN A 118 -9.19 -5.98 -12.39
N GLU A 119 -7.93 -5.89 -11.96
CA GLU A 119 -7.47 -5.13 -10.80
C GLU A 119 -6.80 -3.83 -11.24
N PHE A 120 -6.96 -2.78 -10.45
CA PHE A 120 -6.41 -1.48 -10.79
C PHE A 120 -4.98 -1.34 -10.27
N THR A 121 -4.08 -0.91 -11.15
CA THR A 121 -2.74 -0.46 -10.77
C THR A 121 -2.65 1.04 -10.99
N ILE A 122 -2.39 1.79 -9.93
CA ILE A 122 -2.33 3.24 -9.93
C ILE A 122 -0.91 3.69 -9.61
N PHE A 123 -0.32 4.43 -10.51
CA PHE A 123 0.99 5.07 -10.30
C PHE A 123 0.84 6.35 -9.49
N LYS A 124 1.69 6.52 -8.51
CA LYS A 124 1.80 7.73 -7.69
C LYS A 124 3.25 8.20 -7.60
N TYR A 125 3.44 9.49 -7.40
CA TYR A 125 4.76 10.12 -7.33
C TYR A 125 5.01 10.78 -5.96
N GLY A 126 3.95 10.99 -5.18
CA GLY A 126 4.00 11.38 -3.78
C GLY A 126 3.78 10.17 -2.86
N TYR A 127 3.74 10.40 -1.55
CA TYR A 127 3.49 9.33 -0.59
C TYR A 127 2.05 8.84 -0.66
N GLY A 128 1.07 9.72 -0.61
CA GLY A 128 -0.34 9.36 -0.57
C GLY A 128 -0.89 8.88 -1.90
N GLY A 129 -1.86 7.98 -1.82
CA GLY A 129 -2.46 7.32 -2.97
C GLY A 129 -3.43 8.20 -3.76
N PHE A 130 -3.98 9.27 -3.17
CA PHE A 130 -5.02 10.09 -3.81
C PHE A 130 -4.46 11.32 -4.53
N TYR A 131 -3.44 11.96 -3.97
CA TYR A 131 -2.93 13.20 -4.54
C TYR A 131 -2.35 13.02 -5.94
N GLY A 132 -2.98 13.65 -6.92
CA GLY A 132 -2.55 13.64 -8.31
C GLY A 132 -2.69 12.29 -9.01
N THR A 133 -3.58 11.42 -8.53
CA THR A 133 -3.89 10.11 -9.10
C THR A 133 -5.38 9.99 -9.41
N SER A 134 -5.77 8.91 -10.08
CA SER A 134 -7.18 8.58 -10.34
C SER A 134 -7.82 7.72 -9.24
N LEU A 135 -7.16 7.50 -8.08
CA LEU A 135 -7.66 6.58 -7.04
C LEU A 135 -9.07 6.95 -6.57
N GLY A 136 -9.27 8.23 -6.20
CA GLY A 136 -10.56 8.70 -5.70
C GLY A 136 -11.69 8.53 -6.71
N GLU A 137 -11.43 8.78 -8.00
CA GLU A 137 -12.38 8.58 -9.08
C GLU A 137 -12.75 7.11 -9.23
N HIS A 138 -11.79 6.20 -9.30
CA HIS A 138 -12.03 4.76 -9.41
C HIS A 138 -12.84 4.22 -8.23
N LEU A 139 -12.46 4.56 -6.99
CA LEU A 139 -13.19 4.12 -5.81
C LEU A 139 -14.63 4.64 -5.78
N SER A 140 -14.83 5.91 -6.17
CA SER A 140 -16.16 6.51 -6.27
C SER A 140 -17.04 5.82 -7.31
N GLN A 141 -16.50 5.55 -8.51
CA GLN A 141 -17.22 4.82 -9.57
C GLN A 141 -17.63 3.42 -9.14
N LEU A 142 -16.80 2.77 -8.33
CA LEU A 142 -17.11 1.45 -7.77
C LEU A 142 -18.08 1.52 -6.58
N GLY A 143 -18.39 2.71 -6.05
CA GLY A 143 -19.23 2.89 -4.87
C GLY A 143 -18.60 2.36 -3.57
N VAL A 144 -17.27 2.36 -3.49
CA VAL A 144 -16.51 1.94 -2.30
C VAL A 144 -16.77 2.91 -1.15
N ASP A 145 -16.91 2.41 0.06
CA ASP A 145 -17.06 3.19 1.29
C ASP A 145 -16.00 2.90 2.35
N THR A 146 -15.32 1.77 2.23
CA THR A 146 -14.35 1.31 3.23
C THR A 146 -13.07 0.86 2.53
N LEU A 147 -11.92 1.27 3.04
CA LEU A 147 -10.60 0.87 2.54
C LEU A 147 -9.90 -0.03 3.56
N VAL A 148 -9.47 -1.20 3.10
CA VAL A 148 -8.54 -2.07 3.82
C VAL A 148 -7.15 -1.78 3.28
N VAL A 149 -6.28 -1.16 4.10
CA VAL A 149 -4.99 -0.63 3.65
C VAL A 149 -3.84 -1.49 4.19
N THR A 150 -2.95 -1.92 3.28
CA THR A 150 -1.81 -2.78 3.57
C THR A 150 -0.55 -2.28 2.85
N GLY A 151 0.61 -2.90 3.09
CA GLY A 151 1.84 -2.66 2.33
C GLY A 151 2.87 -1.82 3.04
N VAL A 152 3.59 -0.97 2.31
CA VAL A 152 4.75 -0.21 2.83
C VAL A 152 4.77 1.24 2.34
N VAL A 153 5.41 2.13 3.04
CA VAL A 153 6.01 2.13 4.36
C VAL A 153 5.01 2.73 5.34
N ALA A 154 4.87 2.17 6.53
CA ALA A 154 3.85 2.57 7.50
C ALA A 154 3.79 4.09 7.71
N GLU A 155 4.92 4.70 8.09
CA GLU A 155 5.05 6.13 8.44
C GLU A 155 5.10 7.09 7.24
N CYS A 156 5.03 6.56 6.02
CA CYS A 156 5.07 7.35 4.79
C CYS A 156 3.84 7.07 3.91
N CYS A 157 3.98 6.13 2.96
CA CYS A 157 2.98 5.91 1.92
C CYS A 157 1.66 5.36 2.47
N VAL A 158 1.70 4.48 3.48
CA VAL A 158 0.51 3.92 4.13
C VAL A 158 -0.22 5.01 4.92
N GLU A 159 0.45 5.66 5.86
CA GLU A 159 -0.16 6.68 6.71
C GLU A 159 -0.69 7.86 5.89
N ASP A 160 0.07 8.36 4.89
CA ASP A 160 -0.41 9.47 4.06
C ASP A 160 -1.61 9.04 3.19
N THR A 161 -1.65 7.80 2.70
CA THR A 161 -2.83 7.28 1.99
C THR A 161 -4.05 7.23 2.90
N VAL A 162 -3.90 6.78 4.16
CA VAL A 162 -4.98 6.75 5.15
C VAL A 162 -5.46 8.16 5.50
N ARG A 163 -4.55 9.11 5.70
CA ARG A 163 -4.88 10.54 5.95
C ARG A 163 -5.66 11.15 4.79
N GLN A 164 -5.27 10.87 3.56
CA GLN A 164 -5.98 11.33 2.38
C GLN A 164 -7.33 10.65 2.22
N ALA A 165 -7.43 9.35 2.51
CA ALA A 165 -8.70 8.62 2.50
C ALA A 165 -9.71 9.22 3.47
N TRP A 166 -9.27 9.61 4.68
CA TRP A 166 -10.10 10.31 5.65
C TRP A 166 -10.65 11.63 5.09
N ASN A 167 -9.81 12.42 4.39
CA ASN A 167 -10.24 13.67 3.73
C ASN A 167 -11.26 13.42 2.61
N HIS A 168 -11.26 12.23 2.01
CA HIS A 168 -12.24 11.79 1.01
C HIS A 168 -13.45 11.06 1.62
N ALA A 169 -13.59 11.08 2.96
CA ALA A 169 -14.68 10.46 3.71
C ALA A 169 -14.78 8.92 3.59
N TYR A 170 -13.68 8.23 3.32
CA TYR A 170 -13.62 6.78 3.41
C TYR A 170 -13.38 6.32 4.86
N ALA A 171 -14.09 5.30 5.29
CA ALA A 171 -13.70 4.53 6.48
C ALA A 171 -12.43 3.72 6.14
N THR A 172 -11.44 3.71 7.03
CA THR A 172 -10.15 3.02 6.77
C THR A 172 -9.79 2.01 7.84
N LEU A 173 -9.28 0.87 7.39
CA LEU A 173 -8.75 -0.23 8.18
C LEU A 173 -7.28 -0.40 7.82
N ALA A 174 -6.36 0.04 8.65
CA ALA A 174 -4.95 -0.28 8.51
C ALA A 174 -4.68 -1.68 9.09
N VAL A 175 -4.13 -2.58 8.28
CA VAL A 175 -3.90 -3.97 8.67
C VAL A 175 -2.50 -4.13 9.24
N SER A 176 -2.37 -4.06 10.57
CA SER A 176 -1.09 -3.92 11.26
C SER A 176 -0.08 -5.04 11.02
N ASP A 177 -0.54 -6.28 10.82
CA ASP A 177 0.32 -7.44 10.51
C ASP A 177 0.55 -7.65 9.00
N ALA A 178 -0.02 -6.78 8.15
CA ALA A 178 0.19 -6.72 6.70
C ALA A 178 0.85 -5.39 6.25
N ILE A 179 1.37 -4.61 7.19
CA ILE A 179 2.08 -3.34 6.97
C ILE A 179 3.48 -3.48 7.58
N ALA A 180 4.50 -2.90 6.91
CA ALA A 180 5.85 -2.79 7.46
C ALA A 180 6.34 -1.34 7.48
N ALA A 181 7.29 -1.07 8.39
CA ALA A 181 7.87 0.25 8.66
C ALA A 181 9.39 0.20 8.65
N MET A 182 10.06 1.36 8.60
CA MET A 182 11.52 1.44 8.69
C MET A 182 12.06 1.09 10.07
N SER A 183 11.21 1.03 11.10
CA SER A 183 11.55 0.53 12.43
C SER A 183 10.30 0.19 13.24
N GLU A 184 10.46 -0.66 14.28
CA GLU A 184 9.39 -0.99 15.22
C GLU A 184 8.78 0.27 15.88
N LYS A 185 9.63 1.21 16.29
CA LYS A 185 9.18 2.49 16.86
C LYS A 185 8.25 3.24 15.92
N ARG A 186 8.63 3.37 14.64
CA ARG A 186 7.81 4.06 13.63
C ARG A 186 6.52 3.33 13.34
N MET A 187 6.55 1.99 13.35
CA MET A 187 5.34 1.18 13.22
C MET A 187 4.34 1.50 14.33
N VAL A 188 4.78 1.48 15.59
CA VAL A 188 3.92 1.79 16.74
C VAL A 188 3.38 3.22 16.67
N GLU A 189 4.23 4.20 16.38
CA GLU A 189 3.84 5.61 16.25
C GLU A 189 2.80 5.82 15.13
N SER A 190 3.04 5.25 13.96
CA SER A 190 2.13 5.37 12.81
C SER A 190 0.77 4.71 13.08
N MET A 191 0.77 3.50 13.63
CA MET A 191 -0.48 2.82 13.98
C MET A 191 -1.27 3.58 15.05
N SER A 192 -0.60 4.16 16.07
CA SER A 192 -1.24 5.01 17.08
C SER A 192 -1.91 6.24 16.45
N VAL A 193 -1.18 6.93 15.56
CA VAL A 193 -1.71 8.11 14.86
C VAL A 193 -2.93 7.77 14.02
N ILE A 194 -2.89 6.64 13.31
CA ILE A 194 -4.03 6.17 12.50
C ILE A 194 -5.23 5.86 13.39
N GLU A 195 -5.03 5.08 14.46
CA GLU A 195 -6.10 4.63 15.35
C GLU A 195 -6.76 5.79 16.11
N GLU A 196 -6.00 6.79 16.47
CA GLU A 196 -6.50 7.95 17.23
C GLU A 196 -7.25 8.96 16.35
N ASN A 197 -6.94 9.05 15.04
CA ASN A 197 -7.38 10.18 14.24
C ASN A 197 -8.05 9.85 12.91
N TYR A 198 -7.70 8.72 12.26
CA TYR A 198 -8.01 8.54 10.84
C TYR A 198 -8.75 7.26 10.49
N GLY A 199 -8.74 6.25 11.36
CA GLY A 199 -9.33 4.97 11.04
C GLY A 199 -9.18 3.95 12.15
N TRP A 200 -9.22 2.70 11.80
CA TRP A 200 -9.07 1.58 12.71
C TRP A 200 -7.81 0.78 12.38
N VAL A 201 -7.22 0.20 13.39
CA VAL A 201 -6.07 -0.69 13.26
C VAL A 201 -6.51 -2.10 13.67
N ALA A 202 -6.30 -3.08 12.80
CA ALA A 202 -6.68 -4.46 13.03
C ALA A 202 -5.68 -5.42 12.38
N THR A 203 -5.66 -6.68 12.81
CA THR A 203 -4.88 -7.74 12.18
C THR A 203 -5.63 -8.34 10.98
N THR A 204 -4.91 -9.03 10.10
CA THR A 204 -5.49 -9.77 8.97
C THR A 204 -6.66 -10.65 9.38
N CYS A 205 -6.51 -11.42 10.47
CA CYS A 205 -7.57 -12.30 10.96
C CYS A 205 -8.81 -11.54 11.42
N GLN A 206 -8.63 -10.41 12.11
CA GLN A 206 -9.73 -9.57 12.56
C GLN A 206 -10.47 -8.94 11.37
N VAL A 207 -9.73 -8.44 10.36
CA VAL A 207 -10.32 -7.87 9.14
C VAL A 207 -11.14 -8.92 8.38
N ILE A 208 -10.60 -10.10 8.13
CA ILE A 208 -11.33 -11.17 7.44
C ILE A 208 -12.57 -11.59 8.22
N SER A 209 -12.47 -11.72 9.55
CA SER A 209 -13.62 -12.04 10.39
C SER A 209 -14.72 -10.98 10.27
N LEU A 210 -14.35 -9.71 10.28
CA LEU A 210 -15.26 -8.59 10.13
C LEU A 210 -15.97 -8.58 8.77
N LEU A 211 -15.19 -8.78 7.68
CA LEU A 211 -15.72 -8.83 6.33
C LEU A 211 -16.65 -10.01 6.10
N ASN A 212 -16.40 -11.17 6.73
CA ASN A 212 -17.29 -12.32 6.69
C ASN A 212 -18.65 -12.04 7.35
N GLN A 213 -18.68 -11.27 8.44
CA GLN A 213 -19.93 -10.85 9.07
C GLN A 213 -20.77 -9.93 8.17
N TYR A 214 -20.08 -9.14 7.35
CA TYR A 214 -20.72 -8.28 6.34
C TYR A 214 -21.32 -9.09 5.18
N ASN A 215 -20.56 -10.05 4.60
CA ASN A 215 -21.00 -10.86 3.46
C ASN A 215 -22.17 -11.82 3.79
N ASN A 216 -22.43 -12.06 5.07
CA ASN A 216 -23.51 -12.94 5.54
C ASN A 216 -24.82 -12.20 5.90
N LYS A 217 -24.90 -10.92 5.66
CA LYS A 217 -26.09 -10.07 5.84
C LYS A 217 -26.73 -9.71 4.52
#